data_4931a4be3ed90a7762c8a187e9435694
#
_entry.id   4931a4be3ed90a7762c8a187e9435694
#
_cell.length_a   1.000
_cell.length_b   1.000
_cell.length_c   1.000
_cell.angle_alpha   90.00
_cell.angle_beta   90.00
_cell.angle_gamma   90.00
#
_symmetry.space_group_name_H-M   'P 1'
#
loop_
_entity.id
_entity.type
_entity.pdbx_description
1 polymer ?
#
loop_
_entity_poly.entity_id
_entity_poly.type
_entity_poly.pdbx_seq_one_letter_code
_entity_poly.pdbx_strand_id
1 'polypeptide(L)'
;EIYKGVVPAKFGGSAVGGAVNIVIKEYPPKYLDVNYSYGSFNTHNASVVSKMNIAPKGIEFGLGGFYTYADNDYKMKSPFQEGLTITRDHDKFKKTVIGGSFKARKWWFDLVEFEPVFIHTYKDIQGIESNIRHAHSHSNAFIFANKMEKENFLLDGLDLDWQLGYIYTDYHFADTASHRTHWDGTHYP
;
A
#
# COMPACT_ATOMS: atom_id res chain seq x y z
N GLU A 1 15.59 13.29 4.61
CA GLU A 1 16.10 13.96 5.82
C GLU A 1 16.06 13.00 6.99
N ILE A 2 17.12 12.92 7.76
CA ILE A 2 17.21 12.03 8.92
C ILE A 2 17.39 12.92 10.16
N TYR A 3 16.48 12.80 11.11
CA TYR A 3 16.52 13.46 12.40
C TYR A 3 16.92 12.44 13.47
N LYS A 4 18.04 12.68 14.16
CA LYS A 4 18.52 11.82 15.25
C LYS A 4 18.25 12.52 16.58
N GLY A 5 17.59 11.86 17.50
CA GLY A 5 17.28 12.40 18.83
C GLY A 5 16.02 13.27 18.81
N VAL A 6 16.15 14.60 18.85
CA VAL A 6 14.99 15.50 18.89
C VAL A 6 14.34 15.62 17.51
N VAL A 7 13.09 15.22 17.42
CA VAL A 7 12.29 15.31 16.19
C VAL A 7 11.45 16.60 16.24
N PRO A 8 11.46 17.43 15.18
CA PRO A 8 10.62 18.62 15.15
C PRO A 8 9.13 18.32 15.33
N ALA A 9 8.42 19.13 16.11
CA ALA A 9 7.01 18.94 16.44
C ALA A 9 6.08 18.83 15.21
N LYS A 10 6.46 19.44 14.08
CA LYS A 10 5.72 19.36 12.80
C LYS A 10 5.53 17.95 12.24
N PHE A 11 6.32 16.96 12.69
CA PHE A 11 6.18 15.57 12.26
C PHE A 11 5.25 14.76 13.16
N GLY A 12 4.70 15.36 14.22
CA GLY A 12 3.79 14.70 15.16
C GLY A 12 4.44 13.54 15.92
N GLY A 13 3.78 13.12 16.99
CA GLY A 13 4.12 11.90 17.70
C GLY A 13 5.35 11.96 18.60
N SER A 14 5.46 10.97 19.47
CA SER A 14 6.59 10.74 20.37
C SER A 14 7.59 9.78 19.73
N ALA A 15 8.38 10.25 18.77
CA ALA A 15 9.45 9.44 18.20
C ALA A 15 10.61 9.34 19.18
N VAL A 16 10.79 8.16 19.78
CA VAL A 16 11.91 7.85 20.66
C VAL A 16 13.10 7.42 19.78
N GLY A 17 14.09 8.31 19.62
CA GLY A 17 15.35 7.99 18.94
C GLY A 17 15.55 8.63 17.57
N GLY A 18 14.51 9.13 16.90
CA GLY A 18 14.68 9.86 15.63
C GLY A 18 13.52 9.70 14.66
N ALA A 19 13.58 10.42 13.54
CA ALA A 19 12.65 10.31 12.44
C ALA A 19 13.36 10.34 11.09
N VAL A 20 12.78 9.68 10.11
CA VAL A 20 13.19 9.74 8.69
C VAL A 20 12.10 10.44 7.93
N ASN A 21 12.39 11.62 7.39
CA ASN A 21 11.50 12.34 6.47
C ASN A 21 11.91 12.03 5.04
N ILE A 22 11.01 11.38 4.29
CA ILE A 22 11.21 11.11 2.87
C ILE A 22 10.66 12.30 2.09
N VAL A 23 11.56 13.11 1.56
CA VAL A 23 11.20 14.22 0.66
C VAL A 23 11.06 13.67 -0.75
N ILE A 24 9.85 13.63 -1.26
CA ILE A 24 9.58 13.19 -2.62
C ILE A 24 9.93 14.33 -3.59
N LYS A 25 10.69 14.00 -4.65
CA LYS A 25 11.00 14.94 -5.72
C LYS A 25 9.70 15.44 -6.36
N GLU A 26 9.59 16.74 -6.56
CA GLU A 26 8.44 17.29 -7.29
C GLU A 26 8.43 16.78 -8.73
N TYR A 27 7.29 16.22 -9.14
CA TYR A 27 7.08 15.83 -10.52
C TYR A 27 6.84 17.09 -11.40
N PRO A 28 7.16 16.99 -12.71
CA PRO A 28 6.79 18.05 -13.65
C PRO A 28 5.30 18.40 -13.58
N PRO A 29 4.90 19.62 -13.99
CA PRO A 29 3.48 20.05 -13.94
C PRO A 29 2.52 19.14 -14.70
N LYS A 30 3.02 18.45 -15.73
CA LYS A 30 2.31 17.38 -16.43
C LYS A 30 3.22 16.16 -16.47
N TYR A 31 2.73 15.05 -15.98
CA TYR A 31 3.51 13.83 -15.85
C TYR A 31 2.62 12.63 -16.09
N LEU A 32 3.13 11.69 -16.85
CA LEU A 32 2.56 10.36 -17.01
C LEU A 32 3.70 9.37 -17.05
N ASP A 33 3.64 8.38 -16.18
CA ASP A 33 4.56 7.25 -16.15
C ASP A 33 3.73 5.97 -16.16
N VAL A 34 4.11 5.04 -17.02
CA VAL A 34 3.48 3.72 -17.13
C VAL A 34 4.58 2.69 -17.17
N ASN A 35 4.54 1.76 -16.24
CA ASN A 35 5.49 0.67 -16.15
C ASN A 35 4.78 -0.67 -16.14
N TYR A 36 5.40 -1.63 -16.82
CA TYR A 36 5.02 -3.03 -16.73
C TYR A 36 6.27 -3.89 -16.68
N SER A 37 6.26 -4.89 -15.80
CA SER A 37 7.31 -5.90 -15.74
C SER A 37 6.72 -7.30 -15.59
N TYR A 38 7.40 -8.26 -16.18
CA TYR A 38 7.11 -9.67 -16.05
C TYR A 38 8.33 -10.39 -15.51
N GLY A 39 8.14 -11.33 -14.59
CA GLY A 39 9.21 -12.03 -13.90
C GLY A 39 8.90 -13.50 -13.63
N SER A 40 9.81 -14.17 -12.91
CA SER A 40 9.65 -15.55 -12.49
C SER A 40 8.37 -15.76 -11.69
N PHE A 41 7.89 -17.00 -11.63
CA PHE A 41 6.67 -17.40 -10.92
C PHE A 41 5.41 -16.70 -11.43
N ASN A 42 5.37 -16.42 -12.74
CA ASN A 42 4.29 -15.68 -13.40
C ASN A 42 4.01 -14.33 -12.72
N THR A 43 5.08 -13.63 -12.36
CA THR A 43 4.95 -12.33 -11.67
C THR A 43 4.72 -11.23 -12.68
N HIS A 44 3.63 -10.50 -12.49
CA HIS A 44 3.27 -9.31 -13.24
C HIS A 44 3.23 -8.11 -12.32
N ASN A 45 3.93 -7.05 -12.67
CA ASN A 45 3.81 -5.77 -12.01
C ASN A 45 3.44 -4.72 -13.04
N ALA A 46 2.39 -3.98 -12.77
CA ALA A 46 1.98 -2.84 -13.59
C ALA A 46 1.82 -1.62 -12.70
N SER A 47 2.20 -0.46 -13.19
CA SER A 47 1.95 0.80 -12.52
C SER A 47 1.64 1.91 -13.50
N VAL A 48 0.80 2.81 -13.06
CA VAL A 48 0.52 4.08 -13.73
C VAL A 48 0.55 5.20 -12.71
N VAL A 49 1.26 6.27 -13.02
CA VAL A 49 1.27 7.49 -12.22
C VAL A 49 1.07 8.67 -13.16
N SER A 50 0.10 9.51 -12.83
CA SER A 50 -0.24 10.69 -13.60
C SER A 50 -0.36 11.90 -12.69
N LYS A 51 0.13 13.04 -13.16
CA LYS A 51 -0.01 14.33 -12.51
C LYS A 51 -0.38 15.39 -13.51
N MET A 52 -1.29 16.27 -13.13
CA MET A 52 -1.67 17.45 -13.90
C MET A 52 -1.79 18.66 -12.98
N ASN A 53 -1.05 19.71 -13.31
CA ASN A 53 -1.10 20.99 -12.63
C ASN A 53 -1.72 22.04 -13.56
N ILE A 54 -2.81 22.67 -13.09
CA ILE A 54 -3.48 23.79 -13.76
C ILE A 54 -3.06 25.08 -13.06
N ALA A 55 -1.83 25.50 -13.34
CA ALA A 55 -1.16 26.63 -12.66
C ALA A 55 -2.00 27.92 -12.55
N PRO A 56 -2.75 28.39 -13.59
CA PRO A 56 -3.57 29.60 -13.48
C PRO A 56 -4.65 29.50 -12.40
N LYS A 57 -5.18 28.29 -12.17
CA LYS A 57 -6.22 28.02 -11.16
C LYS A 57 -5.65 27.60 -9.80
N GLY A 58 -4.35 27.37 -9.70
CA GLY A 58 -3.72 26.82 -8.50
C GLY A 58 -4.20 25.42 -8.14
N ILE A 59 -4.62 24.62 -9.14
CA ILE A 59 -5.19 23.28 -8.95
C ILE A 59 -4.20 22.23 -9.48
N GLU A 60 -4.01 21.18 -8.70
CA GLU A 60 -3.19 20.03 -9.06
C GLU A 60 -3.96 18.74 -8.79
N PHE A 61 -3.91 17.81 -9.75
CA PHE A 61 -4.46 16.46 -9.64
C PHE A 61 -3.35 15.44 -9.81
N GLY A 62 -3.38 14.42 -8.99
CA GLY A 62 -2.58 13.21 -9.14
C GLY A 62 -3.46 11.97 -9.15
N LEU A 63 -3.06 10.97 -9.93
CA LEU A 63 -3.64 9.63 -9.94
C LEU A 63 -2.52 8.63 -10.01
N GLY A 64 -2.54 7.63 -9.12
CA GLY A 64 -1.60 6.52 -9.11
C GLY A 64 -2.31 5.18 -9.01
N GLY A 65 -1.81 4.19 -9.73
CA GLY A 65 -2.27 2.82 -9.64
C GLY A 65 -1.12 1.85 -9.71
N PHE A 66 -1.16 0.82 -8.88
CA PHE A 66 -0.18 -0.27 -8.84
C PHE A 66 -0.92 -1.59 -8.79
N TYR A 67 -0.48 -2.54 -9.59
CA TYR A 67 -0.98 -3.89 -9.62
C TYR A 67 0.18 -4.86 -9.57
N THR A 68 0.12 -5.81 -8.65
CA THR A 68 1.06 -6.92 -8.54
C THR A 68 0.28 -8.23 -8.53
N TYR A 69 0.73 -9.18 -9.33
CA TYR A 69 0.23 -10.54 -9.38
C TYR A 69 1.42 -11.49 -9.44
N ALA A 70 1.36 -12.60 -8.72
CA ALA A 70 2.29 -13.71 -8.83
C ALA A 70 1.58 -15.02 -8.48
N ASP A 71 1.84 -16.08 -9.24
CA ASP A 71 1.38 -17.43 -8.87
C ASP A 71 2.21 -17.98 -7.72
N ASN A 72 3.49 -17.59 -7.64
CA ASN A 72 4.46 -18.09 -6.67
C ASN A 72 4.63 -19.61 -6.69
N ASP A 73 4.39 -20.23 -7.84
CA ASP A 73 4.50 -21.67 -8.01
C ASP A 73 5.96 -22.09 -8.15
N TYR A 74 6.43 -22.94 -7.28
CA TYR A 74 7.78 -23.47 -7.35
C TYR A 74 7.93 -24.82 -6.66
N LYS A 75 9.01 -25.54 -7.03
CA LYS A 75 9.40 -26.79 -6.37
C LYS A 75 10.52 -26.54 -5.36
N MET A 76 10.42 -27.18 -4.21
CA MET A 76 11.46 -27.15 -3.18
C MET A 76 11.59 -28.51 -2.49
N LYS A 77 12.75 -28.75 -1.85
CA LYS A 77 12.88 -29.89 -0.95
C LYS A 77 12.13 -29.60 0.35
N SER A 78 11.39 -30.59 0.82
CA SER A 78 10.70 -30.48 2.10
C SER A 78 11.69 -30.28 3.24
N PRO A 79 11.53 -29.26 4.10
CA PRO A 79 12.36 -29.10 5.28
C PRO A 79 11.99 -30.06 6.42
N PHE A 80 10.83 -30.75 6.31
CA PHE A 80 10.28 -31.63 7.34
C PHE A 80 10.35 -33.11 6.98
N GLN A 81 10.59 -33.43 5.71
CA GLN A 81 10.65 -34.83 5.23
C GLN A 81 11.82 -34.98 4.25
N GLU A 82 12.85 -35.73 4.70
CA GLU A 82 14.07 -35.94 3.90
C GLU A 82 13.75 -36.66 2.60
N GLY A 83 14.35 -36.19 1.51
CA GLY A 83 14.18 -36.78 0.17
C GLY A 83 12.91 -36.36 -0.56
N LEU A 84 11.91 -35.75 0.11
CA LEU A 84 10.69 -35.33 -0.53
C LEU A 84 10.85 -33.97 -1.24
N THR A 85 10.47 -33.93 -2.53
CA THR A 85 10.32 -32.71 -3.27
C THR A 85 8.85 -32.31 -3.32
N ILE A 86 8.52 -31.14 -2.82
CA ILE A 86 7.18 -30.60 -2.79
C ILE A 86 7.00 -29.54 -3.86
N THR A 87 5.78 -29.43 -4.40
CA THR A 87 5.40 -28.36 -5.33
C THR A 87 4.48 -27.40 -4.57
N ARG A 88 4.92 -26.17 -4.43
CA ARG A 88 4.05 -25.09 -3.94
C ARG A 88 3.27 -24.55 -5.13
N ASP A 89 1.97 -24.66 -5.09
CA ASP A 89 1.03 -24.30 -6.16
C ASP A 89 -0.26 -23.63 -5.62
N HIS A 90 -0.22 -23.22 -4.36
CA HIS A 90 -1.31 -22.52 -3.67
C HIS A 90 -0.75 -21.35 -2.82
N ASP A 91 0.05 -20.50 -3.44
CA ASP A 91 0.69 -19.34 -2.78
C ASP A 91 0.51 -18.05 -3.61
N LYS A 92 -0.56 -18.02 -4.41
CA LYS A 92 -0.91 -16.89 -5.26
C LYS A 92 -1.01 -15.60 -4.45
N PHE A 93 -0.45 -14.54 -5.01
CA PHE A 93 -0.51 -13.20 -4.45
C PHE A 93 -1.07 -12.21 -5.46
N LYS A 94 -1.97 -11.35 -5.00
CA LYS A 94 -2.56 -10.29 -5.82
C LYS A 94 -2.71 -9.04 -4.97
N LYS A 95 -2.20 -7.92 -5.46
CA LYS A 95 -2.35 -6.62 -4.79
C LYS A 95 -2.69 -5.55 -5.80
N THR A 96 -3.71 -4.76 -5.48
CA THR A 96 -4.11 -3.58 -6.23
C THR A 96 -4.06 -2.38 -5.29
N VAL A 97 -3.43 -1.31 -5.73
CA VAL A 97 -3.41 -0.02 -5.03
C VAL A 97 -3.88 1.03 -6.02
N ILE A 98 -4.85 1.82 -5.65
CA ILE A 98 -5.32 2.96 -6.43
C ILE A 98 -5.36 4.15 -5.49
N GLY A 99 -4.70 5.24 -5.88
CA GLY A 99 -4.66 6.46 -5.09
C GLY A 99 -4.83 7.68 -5.97
N GLY A 100 -5.36 8.73 -5.36
CA GLY A 100 -5.51 10.03 -5.98
C GLY A 100 -4.97 11.13 -5.09
N SER A 101 -4.66 12.26 -5.66
CA SER A 101 -4.40 13.48 -4.92
C SER A 101 -5.11 14.66 -5.60
N PHE A 102 -5.67 15.49 -4.79
CA PHE A 102 -6.20 16.79 -5.21
C PHE A 102 -5.58 17.86 -4.31
N LYS A 103 -4.99 18.86 -4.93
CA LYS A 103 -4.41 19.99 -4.23
C LYS A 103 -4.90 21.28 -4.85
N ALA A 104 -5.43 22.17 -4.03
CA ALA A 104 -5.86 23.50 -4.45
C ALA A 104 -5.13 24.58 -3.63
N ARG A 105 -4.69 25.61 -4.35
CA ARG A 105 -4.12 26.86 -3.80
C ARG A 105 -4.89 28.03 -4.38
N LYS A 106 -4.75 29.19 -3.79
CA LYS A 106 -5.43 30.42 -4.26
C LYS A 106 -6.95 30.40 -4.16
N TRP A 107 -7.51 29.64 -3.25
CA TRP A 107 -8.89 29.68 -2.82
C TRP A 107 -8.99 30.51 -1.53
N TRP A 108 -10.12 30.36 -0.80
CA TRP A 108 -10.21 30.95 0.53
C TRP A 108 -9.16 30.38 1.50
N PHE A 109 -8.89 29.07 1.42
CA PHE A 109 -7.71 28.44 2.03
C PHE A 109 -6.47 28.68 1.15
N ASP A 110 -5.31 28.81 1.79
CA ASP A 110 -4.01 28.93 1.11
C ASP A 110 -3.54 27.60 0.55
N LEU A 111 -3.94 26.50 1.24
CA LEU A 111 -3.79 25.13 0.77
C LEU A 111 -5.00 24.29 1.18
N VAL A 112 -5.51 23.50 0.26
CA VAL A 112 -6.41 22.36 0.52
C VAL A 112 -5.86 21.15 -0.21
N GLU A 113 -5.71 20.05 0.49
CA GLU A 113 -5.17 18.80 -0.05
C GLU A 113 -6.00 17.61 0.39
N PHE A 114 -6.32 16.70 -0.56
CA PHE A 114 -7.03 15.43 -0.33
C PHE A 114 -6.28 14.30 -0.99
N GLU A 115 -6.03 13.23 -0.25
CA GLU A 115 -5.29 12.08 -0.72
C GLU A 115 -6.01 10.78 -0.34
N PRO A 116 -6.97 10.30 -1.15
CA PRO A 116 -7.58 8.99 -0.98
C PRO A 116 -6.69 7.89 -1.56
N VAL A 117 -6.57 6.77 -0.85
CA VAL A 117 -5.90 5.56 -1.32
C VAL A 117 -6.75 4.35 -0.97
N PHE A 118 -6.98 3.49 -1.95
CA PHE A 118 -7.60 2.18 -1.79
C PHE A 118 -6.57 1.08 -2.07
N ILE A 119 -6.54 0.08 -1.18
CA ILE A 119 -5.65 -1.08 -1.29
C ILE A 119 -6.51 -2.33 -1.18
N HIS A 120 -6.39 -3.22 -2.16
CA HIS A 120 -6.93 -4.57 -2.10
C HIS A 120 -5.78 -5.57 -2.18
N THR A 121 -5.75 -6.53 -1.26
CA THR A 121 -4.77 -7.62 -1.24
C THR A 121 -5.50 -8.95 -1.14
N TYR A 122 -5.09 -9.91 -1.95
CA TYR A 122 -5.51 -11.31 -1.89
C TYR A 122 -4.28 -12.20 -1.83
N LYS A 123 -4.33 -13.23 -0.99
CA LYS A 123 -3.26 -14.21 -0.89
C LYS A 123 -3.84 -15.60 -0.62
N ASP A 124 -3.47 -16.59 -1.44
CA ASP A 124 -3.58 -18.00 -1.11
C ASP A 124 -2.51 -18.35 -0.06
N ILE A 125 -2.85 -19.22 0.87
CA ILE A 125 -1.98 -19.56 1.98
C ILE A 125 -1.71 -21.06 1.93
N GLN A 126 -0.50 -21.40 1.53
CA GLN A 126 -0.01 -22.77 1.55
C GLN A 126 0.99 -22.94 2.69
N GLY A 127 0.72 -23.90 3.56
CA GLY A 127 1.63 -24.28 4.64
C GLY A 127 2.98 -24.80 4.10
N ILE A 128 3.96 -24.88 4.98
CA ILE A 128 5.24 -25.53 4.68
C ILE A 128 5.25 -26.97 5.23
N GLU A 129 4.71 -27.16 6.42
CA GLU A 129 4.62 -28.46 7.09
C GLU A 129 3.49 -29.32 6.49
N SER A 130 2.37 -28.70 6.19
CA SER A 130 1.18 -29.35 5.60
C SER A 130 0.85 -28.73 4.26
N ASN A 131 0.29 -29.50 3.35
CA ASN A 131 -0.20 -29.02 2.06
C ASN A 131 -1.60 -28.42 2.21
N ILE A 132 -1.67 -27.18 2.63
CA ILE A 132 -2.91 -26.42 2.76
C ILE A 132 -3.31 -25.92 1.38
N ARG A 133 -4.54 -26.22 0.94
CA ARG A 133 -5.03 -25.85 -0.40
C ARG A 133 -6.36 -25.07 -0.38
N HIS A 134 -6.90 -24.81 0.80
CA HIS A 134 -8.20 -24.17 0.96
C HIS A 134 -8.14 -22.88 1.76
N ALA A 135 -6.95 -22.54 2.26
CA ALA A 135 -6.78 -21.32 3.03
C ALA A 135 -6.42 -20.12 2.13
N HIS A 136 -7.10 -19.03 2.35
CA HIS A 136 -6.80 -17.76 1.69
C HIS A 136 -7.10 -16.59 2.61
N SER A 137 -6.51 -15.47 2.31
CA SER A 137 -6.84 -14.21 2.96
C SER A 137 -7.07 -13.11 1.94
N HIS A 138 -7.95 -12.19 2.27
CA HIS A 138 -8.05 -10.93 1.56
C HIS A 138 -8.20 -9.78 2.53
N SER A 139 -7.74 -8.63 2.12
CA SER A 139 -7.92 -7.40 2.87
C SER A 139 -8.24 -6.24 1.94
N ASN A 140 -9.07 -5.34 2.43
CA ASN A 140 -9.33 -4.06 1.83
C ASN A 140 -8.92 -2.98 2.82
N ALA A 141 -8.19 -1.98 2.36
CA ALA A 141 -7.89 -0.81 3.16
C ALA A 141 -8.26 0.45 2.39
N PHE A 142 -8.87 1.37 3.08
CA PHE A 142 -9.13 2.72 2.60
C PHE A 142 -8.38 3.69 3.50
N ILE A 143 -7.52 4.50 2.90
CA ILE A 143 -6.75 5.53 3.57
C ILE A 143 -7.18 6.86 2.99
N PHE A 144 -7.41 7.82 3.84
CA PHE A 144 -7.75 9.17 3.44
C PHE A 144 -6.93 10.15 4.26
N ALA A 145 -6.22 11.06 3.59
CA ALA A 145 -5.57 12.19 4.22
C ALA A 145 -6.14 13.50 3.69
N ASN A 146 -6.29 14.45 4.60
CA ASN A 146 -6.69 15.82 4.28
C ASN A 146 -5.78 16.80 5.00
N LYS A 147 -5.36 17.84 4.30
CA LYS A 147 -4.62 18.96 4.86
C LYS A 147 -5.25 20.27 4.41
N MET A 148 -5.38 21.21 5.33
CA MET A 148 -5.83 22.57 5.04
C MET A 148 -4.95 23.56 5.79
N GLU A 149 -4.54 24.62 5.11
CA GLU A 149 -3.76 25.72 5.68
C GLU A 149 -4.44 27.06 5.38
N LYS A 150 -4.43 27.96 6.35
CA LYS A 150 -4.93 29.31 6.19
C LYS A 150 -4.16 30.27 7.11
N GLU A 151 -3.41 31.18 6.49
CA GLU A 151 -2.82 32.31 7.21
C GLU A 151 -3.89 33.35 7.56
N ASN A 152 -3.76 33.99 8.69
CA ASN A 152 -4.70 35.00 9.21
C ASN A 152 -6.17 34.48 9.20
N PHE A 153 -6.38 33.25 9.71
CA PHE A 153 -7.68 32.64 9.81
C PHE A 153 -8.53 33.37 10.84
N LEU A 154 -9.59 34.04 10.42
CA LEU A 154 -10.52 34.86 11.22
C LEU A 154 -9.93 36.15 11.84
N LEU A 155 -8.67 36.16 12.24
CA LEU A 155 -7.99 37.29 12.89
C LEU A 155 -6.56 37.41 12.36
N ASP A 156 -6.03 38.62 12.28
CA ASP A 156 -4.64 38.85 11.90
C ASP A 156 -3.67 38.20 12.90
N GLY A 157 -2.72 37.44 12.38
CA GLY A 157 -1.74 36.69 13.17
C GLY A 157 -2.25 35.35 13.72
N LEU A 158 -3.49 34.95 13.43
CA LEU A 158 -4.00 33.62 13.77
C LEU A 158 -3.95 32.71 12.54
N ASP A 159 -3.05 31.73 12.53
CA ASP A 159 -2.90 30.78 11.44
C ASP A 159 -3.58 29.46 11.79
N LEU A 160 -4.20 28.84 10.77
CA LEU A 160 -4.79 27.50 10.85
C LEU A 160 -3.92 26.53 10.07
N ASP A 161 -3.50 25.46 10.73
CA ASP A 161 -2.95 24.24 10.11
C ASP A 161 -3.82 23.07 10.60
N TRP A 162 -4.57 22.48 9.68
CA TRP A 162 -5.45 21.35 9.92
C TRP A 162 -4.95 20.12 9.17
N GLN A 163 -4.84 18.99 9.87
CA GLN A 163 -4.50 17.71 9.28
C GLN A 163 -5.44 16.62 9.82
N LEU A 164 -5.98 15.82 8.92
CA LEU A 164 -6.81 14.67 9.23
C LEU A 164 -6.29 13.45 8.47
N GLY A 165 -6.07 12.37 9.20
CA GLY A 165 -5.82 11.05 8.65
C GLY A 165 -6.91 10.08 9.06
N TYR A 166 -7.43 9.30 8.13
CA TYR A 166 -8.39 8.23 8.38
C TYR A 166 -7.92 6.96 7.70
N ILE A 167 -7.94 5.85 8.43
CA ILE A 167 -7.60 4.53 7.91
C ILE A 167 -8.70 3.56 8.33
N TYR A 168 -9.28 2.89 7.34
CA TYR A 168 -10.17 1.76 7.55
C TYR A 168 -9.53 0.52 6.93
N THR A 169 -9.52 -0.58 7.65
CA THR A 169 -9.02 -1.87 7.14
C THR A 169 -10.00 -2.96 7.50
N ASP A 170 -10.39 -3.73 6.49
CA ASP A 170 -11.11 -4.97 6.62
C ASP A 170 -10.18 -6.12 6.23
N TYR A 171 -10.11 -7.13 7.07
CA TYR A 171 -9.29 -8.32 6.86
C TYR A 171 -10.12 -9.57 7.06
N HIS A 172 -10.08 -10.45 6.10
CA HIS A 172 -10.76 -11.73 6.14
C HIS A 172 -9.77 -12.86 5.87
N PHE A 173 -9.79 -13.85 6.74
CA PHE A 173 -9.10 -15.13 6.56
C PHE A 173 -10.12 -16.24 6.52
N ALA A 174 -9.98 -17.16 5.60
CA ALA A 174 -10.79 -18.36 5.51
C ALA A 174 -9.89 -19.58 5.28
N ASP A 175 -10.16 -20.64 6.02
CA ASP A 175 -9.70 -21.99 5.74
C ASP A 175 -10.94 -22.89 5.74
N THR A 176 -11.28 -23.42 4.58
CA THR A 176 -12.47 -24.26 4.39
C THR A 176 -12.16 -25.75 4.38
N ALA A 177 -10.92 -26.11 4.70
CA ALA A 177 -10.53 -27.52 4.77
C ALA A 177 -11.21 -28.22 5.96
N SER A 178 -11.74 -29.40 5.72
CA SER A 178 -12.30 -30.29 6.77
C SER A 178 -11.22 -31.15 7.45
N HIS A 179 -10.05 -31.27 6.86
CA HIS A 179 -8.93 -32.07 7.33
C HIS A 179 -7.61 -31.49 6.83
N ARG A 180 -6.54 -31.81 7.52
CA ARG A 180 -5.18 -31.45 7.10
C ARG A 180 -4.65 -32.54 6.17
N THR A 181 -3.87 -32.13 5.18
CA THR A 181 -3.24 -33.06 4.22
C THR A 181 -1.71 -32.89 4.32
N HIS A 182 -1.01 -34.00 4.43
CA HIS A 182 0.45 -34.04 4.29
C HIS A 182 0.85 -33.81 2.83
N TRP A 183 2.12 -33.50 2.62
CA TRP A 183 2.69 -33.36 1.29
C TRP A 183 2.75 -34.68 0.49
N ASP A 184 2.71 -35.83 1.15
CA ASP A 184 2.62 -37.16 0.55
C ASP A 184 1.18 -37.57 0.18
N GLY A 185 0.21 -36.70 0.48
CA GLY A 185 -1.22 -36.94 0.20
C GLY A 185 -1.98 -37.67 1.31
N THR A 186 -1.33 -38.04 2.40
CA THR A 186 -2.04 -38.63 3.56
C THR A 186 -2.79 -37.54 4.33
N HIS A 187 -3.88 -37.94 5.01
CA HIS A 187 -4.70 -37.02 5.78
C HIS A 187 -4.46 -37.19 7.28
N TYR A 188 -4.48 -36.10 8.00
CA TYR A 188 -4.65 -36.15 9.46
C TYR A 188 -6.12 -36.17 9.83
N PRO A 189 -6.43 -36.70 10.96
CA PRO A 189 -7.76 -36.53 11.55
C PRO A 189 -7.98 -35.07 12.04
#